data_8bc279980c097e1643d26ec3a7bc40e7
#
_entry.id   8bc279980c097e1643d26ec3a7bc40e7
#
_cell.length_a   1.000
_cell.length_b   1.000
_cell.length_c   1.000
_cell.angle_alpha   90.00
_cell.angle_beta   90.00
_cell.angle_gamma   90.00
#
_symmetry.space_group_name_H-M   'P 1'
#
loop_
_entity.id
_entity.type
_entity.pdbx_description
1 polymer ?
#
loop_
_entity_poly.entity_id
_entity_poly.type
_entity_poly.pdbx_seq_one_letter_code
_entity_poly.pdbx_strand_id
1 'polypeptide(L)'
;MKKAYWVGIVIVKNHDEYKKYTEIAGPALIAAGAKILSRGGKIINLEGKEIKRLVVIEFPSMEHAESFYHSDKYKKGLKYLNNDVCDRFLNIAEGLD
;
A
#
# COMPACT_ATOMS: atom_id res chain seq x y z
N MET A 1 -14.30 -11.63 13.24
CA MET A 1 -14.22 -10.86 11.99
C MET A 1 -12.92 -11.17 11.28
N LYS A 2 -12.98 -11.41 10.00
CA LYS A 2 -11.79 -11.71 9.23
C LYS A 2 -11.00 -10.45 8.95
N LYS A 3 -9.70 -10.53 9.07
CA LYS A 3 -8.80 -9.45 8.70
C LYS A 3 -8.71 -9.33 7.19
N ALA A 4 -8.20 -8.21 6.73
CA ALA A 4 -7.95 -8.00 5.30
C ALA A 4 -6.51 -7.56 5.09
N TYR A 5 -5.97 -7.87 3.92
CA TYR A 5 -4.59 -7.55 3.58
C TYR A 5 -4.56 -6.71 2.32
N TRP A 6 -3.93 -5.59 2.45
CA TRP A 6 -3.70 -4.64 1.35
C TRP A 6 -2.32 -4.98 0.82
N VAL A 7 -2.27 -5.43 -0.42
CA VAL A 7 -1.03 -5.89 -1.03
C VAL A 7 -0.72 -5.01 -2.24
N GLY A 8 0.42 -4.37 -2.20
CA GLY A 8 0.85 -3.47 -3.26
C GLY A 8 2.17 -3.90 -3.87
N ILE A 9 2.20 -3.92 -5.20
CA ILE A 9 3.42 -4.13 -5.97
C ILE A 9 3.68 -2.81 -6.67
N VAL A 10 4.85 -2.21 -6.45
CA VAL A 10 5.13 -0.87 -6.92
C VAL A 10 6.46 -0.82 -7.68
N ILE A 11 6.42 -0.21 -8.87
CA ILE A 11 7.63 0.11 -9.62
C ILE A 11 7.76 1.63 -9.55
N VAL A 12 8.71 2.11 -8.73
CA VAL A 12 8.89 3.54 -8.51
C VAL A 12 9.75 4.13 -9.63
N LYS A 13 9.24 5.17 -10.28
CA LYS A 13 9.96 5.87 -11.35
C LYS A 13 10.53 7.19 -10.87
N ASN A 14 9.83 7.87 -9.97
CA ASN A 14 10.28 9.14 -9.38
C ASN A 14 10.22 9.00 -7.86
N HIS A 15 11.37 8.76 -7.27
CA HIS A 15 11.48 8.50 -5.83
C HIS A 15 11.12 9.71 -4.98
N ASP A 16 11.44 10.91 -5.42
CA ASP A 16 11.14 12.12 -4.67
C ASP A 16 9.63 12.36 -4.57
N GLU A 17 8.91 12.18 -5.67
CA GLU A 17 7.45 12.32 -5.67
C GLU A 17 6.78 11.18 -4.90
N TYR A 18 7.30 9.96 -5.06
CA TYR A 18 6.77 8.81 -4.33
C TYR A 18 6.93 9.00 -2.82
N LYS A 19 8.03 9.61 -2.39
CA LYS A 19 8.27 9.91 -0.98
C LYS A 19 7.19 10.83 -0.41
N LYS A 20 6.73 11.81 -1.19
CA LYS A 20 5.64 12.71 -0.77
C LYS A 20 4.39 11.91 -0.46
N TYR A 21 4.09 10.91 -1.29
CA TYR A 21 2.98 10.00 -1.05
C TYR A 21 3.16 9.23 0.25
N THR A 22 4.32 8.61 0.46
CA THR A 22 4.55 7.79 1.65
C THR A 22 4.52 8.59 2.94
N GLU A 23 4.95 9.84 2.91
CA GLU A 23 4.92 10.71 4.07
C GLU A 23 3.50 11.04 4.52
N ILE A 24 2.54 11.01 3.59
CA ILE A 24 1.12 11.21 3.89
C ILE A 24 0.43 9.89 4.22
N ALA A 25 0.65 8.87 3.40
CA ALA A 25 -0.03 7.59 3.54
C ALA A 25 0.38 6.82 4.80
N GLY A 26 1.67 6.85 5.16
CA GLY A 26 2.16 6.12 6.33
C GLY A 26 1.44 6.51 7.62
N PRO A 27 1.48 7.79 8.03
CA PRO A 27 0.78 8.22 9.23
C PRO A 27 -0.73 7.99 9.15
N ALA A 28 -1.34 8.17 7.96
CA ALA A 28 -2.78 7.96 7.78
C ALA A 28 -3.17 6.51 8.01
N LEU A 29 -2.35 5.56 7.54
CA LEU A 29 -2.56 4.13 7.75
C LEU A 29 -2.53 3.78 9.24
N ILE A 30 -1.53 4.26 9.95
CA ILE A 30 -1.39 4.02 11.38
C ILE A 30 -2.59 4.60 12.13
N ALA A 31 -3.00 5.82 11.81
CA ALA A 31 -4.14 6.48 12.43
C ALA A 31 -5.45 5.72 12.18
N ALA A 32 -5.55 5.02 11.04
CA ALA A 32 -6.73 4.23 10.70
C ALA A 32 -6.74 2.84 11.35
N GLY A 33 -5.73 2.51 12.15
CA GLY A 33 -5.66 1.22 12.82
C GLY A 33 -5.07 0.11 11.96
N ALA A 34 -4.45 0.45 10.85
CA ALA A 34 -3.79 -0.52 10.00
C ALA A 34 -2.42 -0.90 10.59
N LYS A 35 -1.96 -2.09 10.26
CA LYS A 35 -0.67 -2.59 10.70
C LYS A 35 0.20 -2.82 9.46
N ILE A 36 1.30 -2.08 9.36
CA ILE A 36 2.21 -2.22 8.24
C ILE A 36 3.13 -3.42 8.51
N LEU A 37 2.97 -4.49 7.72
CA LEU A 37 3.71 -5.73 7.92
C LEU A 37 4.99 -5.79 7.11
N SER A 38 4.98 -5.21 5.92
CA SER A 38 6.16 -5.15 5.06
C SER A 38 6.06 -3.91 4.18
N ARG A 39 7.14 -3.16 4.09
CA ARG A 39 7.18 -1.95 3.27
C ARG A 39 8.63 -1.66 2.90
N GLY A 40 8.96 -1.94 1.64
CA GLY A 40 10.30 -1.65 1.13
C GLY A 40 11.40 -2.51 1.74
N GLY A 41 11.05 -3.67 2.30
CA GLY A 41 12.04 -4.60 2.82
C GLY A 41 12.71 -5.42 1.72
N LYS A 42 13.65 -6.26 2.13
CA LYS A 42 14.35 -7.15 1.21
C LYS A 42 13.37 -8.13 0.57
N ILE A 43 13.51 -8.34 -0.73
CA ILE A 43 12.67 -9.25 -1.50
C ILE A 43 13.53 -10.33 -2.11
N ILE A 44 13.03 -11.58 -2.09
CA ILE A 44 13.62 -12.69 -2.81
C ILE A 44 12.65 -13.04 -3.93
N ASN A 45 13.09 -12.86 -5.17
CA ASN A 45 12.27 -13.18 -6.33
C ASN A 45 12.53 -14.63 -6.75
N LEU A 46 11.51 -15.47 -6.68
CA LEU A 46 11.63 -16.90 -6.98
C LEU A 46 11.09 -17.27 -8.35
N GLU A 47 10.00 -16.64 -8.76
CA GLU A 47 9.34 -16.91 -10.03
C GLU A 47 8.69 -15.63 -10.55
N GLY A 48 8.56 -15.54 -11.87
CA GLY A 48 7.91 -14.43 -12.52
C GLY A 48 8.80 -13.21 -12.65
N LYS A 49 8.18 -12.06 -12.83
CA LYS A 49 8.91 -10.80 -12.99
C LYS A 49 9.59 -10.39 -11.70
N GLU A 50 10.74 -9.75 -11.83
CA GLU A 50 11.41 -9.19 -10.67
C GLU A 50 10.57 -8.08 -10.04
N ILE A 51 10.34 -8.19 -8.75
CA ILE A 51 9.63 -7.18 -7.95
C ILE A 51 10.66 -6.52 -7.05
N LYS A 52 10.71 -5.19 -7.07
CA LYS A 52 11.65 -4.42 -6.26
C LYS A 52 11.01 -3.77 -5.03
N ARG A 53 9.68 -3.65 -5.02
CA ARG A 53 8.96 -3.08 -3.88
C ARG A 53 7.62 -3.79 -3.70
N LEU A 54 7.44 -4.35 -2.52
CA LEU A 54 6.22 -5.04 -2.13
C LEU A 54 5.77 -4.47 -0.78
N VAL A 55 4.48 -4.14 -0.70
CA VAL A 55 3.89 -3.58 0.51
C VAL A 55 2.77 -4.50 0.98
N VAL A 56 2.79 -4.87 2.26
CA VAL A 56 1.74 -5.70 2.86
C VAL A 56 1.26 -5.00 4.12
N ILE A 57 -0.05 -4.70 4.17
CA ILE A 57 -0.65 -3.98 5.27
C ILE A 57 -1.89 -4.74 5.73
N GLU A 58 -2.03 -4.92 7.04
CA GLU A 58 -3.15 -5.61 7.63
C GLU A 58 -4.19 -4.60 8.13
N PHE A 59 -5.45 -4.86 7.82
CA PHE A 59 -6.59 -4.09 8.32
C PHE A 59 -7.51 -5.01 9.11
N PRO A 60 -8.31 -4.46 10.04
CA PRO A 60 -9.24 -5.27 10.82
C PRO A 60 -10.29 -6.00 9.98
N SER A 61 -10.66 -5.47 8.81
CA SER A 61 -11.67 -6.06 7.94
C SER A 61 -11.55 -5.53 6.52
N MET A 62 -12.22 -6.22 5.57
CA MET A 62 -12.30 -5.75 4.18
C MET A 62 -12.94 -4.37 4.07
N GLU A 63 -14.02 -4.17 4.82
CA GLU A 63 -14.73 -2.89 4.84
C GLU A 63 -13.82 -1.77 5.30
N HIS A 64 -13.03 -2.02 6.33
CA HIS A 64 -12.09 -1.04 6.87
C HIS A 64 -11.03 -0.65 5.83
N ALA A 65 -10.48 -1.66 5.16
CA ALA A 65 -9.45 -1.45 4.14
C ALA A 65 -9.99 -0.66 2.95
N GLU A 66 -11.17 -1.03 2.46
CA GLU A 66 -11.79 -0.35 1.34
C GLU A 66 -12.16 1.09 1.69
N SER A 67 -12.76 1.30 2.87
CA SER A 67 -13.13 2.63 3.34
C SER A 67 -11.91 3.54 3.46
N PHE A 68 -10.79 2.98 3.92
CA PHE A 68 -9.57 3.75 4.02
C PHE A 68 -9.08 4.23 2.66
N TYR A 69 -9.15 3.36 1.65
CA TYR A 69 -8.72 3.73 0.30
C TYR A 69 -9.49 4.93 -0.23
N HIS A 70 -10.78 5.01 0.09
CA HIS A 70 -11.63 6.12 -0.37
C HIS A 70 -11.66 7.30 0.59
N SER A 71 -10.92 7.24 1.68
CA SER A 71 -10.91 8.33 2.67
C SER A 71 -10.20 9.58 2.15
N ASP A 72 -10.59 10.74 2.67
CA ASP A 72 -9.96 12.00 2.30
C ASP A 72 -8.48 12.05 2.69
N LYS A 73 -8.13 11.45 3.82
CA LYS A 73 -6.74 11.40 4.28
C LYS A 73 -5.85 10.65 3.29
N TYR A 74 -6.32 9.52 2.78
CA TYR A 74 -5.55 8.75 1.81
C TYR A 74 -5.49 9.44 0.45
N LYS A 75 -6.59 10.06 0.03
CA LYS A 75 -6.65 10.77 -1.25
C LYS A 75 -5.64 11.91 -1.33
N LYS A 76 -5.29 12.52 -0.21
CA LYS A 76 -4.26 13.56 -0.17
C LYS A 76 -2.90 13.03 -0.63
N GLY A 77 -2.61 11.78 -0.32
CA GLY A 77 -1.40 11.13 -0.79
C GLY A 77 -1.51 10.69 -2.24
N LEU A 78 -2.67 10.17 -2.64
CA LEU A 78 -2.88 9.65 -3.99
C LEU A 78 -2.61 10.68 -5.08
N LYS A 79 -2.82 11.96 -4.82
CA LYS A 79 -2.58 12.99 -5.82
C LYS A 79 -1.12 13.08 -6.27
N TYR A 80 -0.20 12.53 -5.49
CA TYR A 80 1.22 12.49 -5.85
C TYR A 80 1.58 11.28 -6.71
N LEU A 81 0.64 10.35 -6.87
CA LEU A 81 0.86 9.13 -7.67
C LEU A 81 0.21 9.28 -9.04
N ASN A 82 1.00 9.07 -10.07
CA ASN A 82 0.53 9.04 -11.46
C ASN A 82 1.51 8.17 -12.24
N ASN A 83 1.27 8.00 -13.55
CA ASN A 83 2.08 7.12 -14.37
C ASN A 83 3.55 7.56 -14.51
N ASP A 84 3.84 8.83 -14.25
CA ASP A 84 5.22 9.33 -14.28
C ASP A 84 5.96 9.05 -12.97
N VAL A 85 5.22 8.83 -11.89
CA VAL A 85 5.77 8.59 -10.56
C VAL A 85 6.00 7.10 -10.30
N CYS A 86 5.02 6.27 -10.64
CA CYS A 86 5.11 4.83 -10.42
C CYS A 86 4.08 4.06 -11.21
N ASP A 87 4.35 2.76 -11.39
CA ASP A 87 3.37 1.78 -11.82
C ASP A 87 3.02 0.98 -10.57
N ARG A 88 1.73 0.85 -10.27
CA ARG A 88 1.32 0.21 -9.04
C ARG A 88 0.13 -0.72 -9.24
N PHE A 89 0.25 -1.91 -8.64
CA PHE A 89 -0.86 -2.86 -8.52
C PHE A 89 -1.21 -2.92 -7.04
N LEU A 90 -2.44 -2.59 -6.71
CA LEU A 90 -2.90 -2.57 -5.33
C LEU A 90 -4.19 -3.35 -5.21
N ASN A 91 -4.19 -4.36 -4.35
CA ASN A 91 -5.33 -5.24 -4.16
C ASN A 91 -5.57 -5.48 -2.67
N ILE A 92 -6.81 -5.75 -2.33
CA ILE A 92 -7.19 -6.11 -0.96
C ILE A 92 -7.70 -7.54 -1.01
N ALA A 93 -7.14 -8.39 -0.16
CA ALA A 93 -7.57 -9.78 -0.06
C ALA A 93 -8.06 -10.05 1.37
N GLU A 94 -9.16 -10.79 1.49
CA GLU A 94 -9.67 -11.19 2.79
C GLU A 94 -8.81 -12.30 3.37
N GLY A 95 -8.49 -12.21 4.64
CA GLY A 95 -7.73 -13.22 5.34
C GLY A 95 -8.58 -14.44 5.69
N LEU A 96 -7.91 -15.47 6.19
CA LEU A 96 -8.58 -16.71 6.57
C LEU A 96 -9.29 -16.57 7.92
N ASP A 97 -8.85 -15.65 8.74
CA ASP A 97 -9.43 -15.41 10.08
C ASP A 97 -9.91 -14.00 10.23
#